data_994be4cd11f053e6790160aa9b6cbc90
#
_entry.id   994be4cd11f053e6790160aa9b6cbc90
#
_cell.length_a   1.000
_cell.length_b   1.000
_cell.length_c   1.000
_cell.angle_alpha   90.00
_cell.angle_beta   90.00
_cell.angle_gamma   90.00
#
_symmetry.space_group_name_H-M   'P 1'
#
loop_
_entity.id
_entity.type
_entity.pdbx_description
1 polymer ?
#
loop_
_entity_poly.entity_id
_entity_poly.type
_entity_poly.pdbx_seq_one_letter_code
_entity_poly.pdbx_strand_id
1 'polypeptide(L)'
;MDRPAARAVLDRLWRRGLDLLGCEVAILGGAMTWVSERNLVAAISNAGGFGVIACGSMPPGLLGAEIDATRALTAKPFGVNLIVMHPELAALAEACIAHKVSHVVLAGGMPPTDIVRRLRDAGVKVLGFAPALAIARKLVRSGIDGLVIEGMEAGGHIGAVSTSVLAQEILPVVSEVPVFVAGGIGRGEAIVSYLEMGAAGCQLGTRFVCASESIAHPRFKQAFIRAAARDAMPSVQLDRRFPVIPVRALANKATDAFLERQRDVIARHDRGEISQKDAQLEIEHFWAGALRRAVVDGDVEHGSLMAGQSVGLVTAEQPTAEIIGELVEQALAAIMRKAASFAASCAKPERGAAE
;
A
#
# COMPACT_ATOMS: atom_id res chain seq x y z
N MET A 1 -27.65 -0.67 17.93
CA MET A 1 -26.29 -1.11 18.32
C MET A 1 -25.55 0.09 18.87
N ASP A 2 -24.97 -0.03 20.04
CA ASP A 2 -24.12 1.00 20.63
C ASP A 2 -22.65 0.90 20.16
N ARG A 3 -21.81 1.88 20.55
CA ARG A 3 -20.42 1.96 20.12
C ARG A 3 -19.57 0.77 20.63
N PRO A 4 -19.67 0.27 21.88
CA PRO A 4 -18.96 -0.93 22.33
C PRO A 4 -19.30 -2.17 21.51
N ALA A 5 -20.58 -2.39 21.21
CA ALA A 5 -20.99 -3.52 20.37
C ALA A 5 -20.48 -3.39 18.92
N ALA A 6 -20.49 -2.17 18.34
CA ALA A 6 -19.92 -1.93 17.02
C ALA A 6 -18.40 -2.19 17.01
N ARG A 7 -17.69 -1.82 18.09
CA ARG A 7 -16.25 -2.12 18.24
C ARG A 7 -16.01 -3.64 18.30
N ALA A 8 -16.81 -4.37 19.05
CA ALA A 8 -16.69 -5.84 19.11
C ALA A 8 -16.94 -6.51 17.74
N VAL A 9 -17.85 -5.94 16.92
CA VAL A 9 -18.06 -6.39 15.55
C VAL A 9 -16.81 -6.11 14.70
N LEU A 10 -16.28 -4.90 14.75
CA LEU A 10 -15.08 -4.50 14.00
C LEU A 10 -13.89 -5.38 14.38
N ASP A 11 -13.66 -5.61 15.69
CA ASP A 11 -12.56 -6.45 16.19
C ASP A 11 -12.68 -7.90 15.73
N ARG A 12 -13.89 -8.41 15.54
CA ARG A 12 -14.12 -9.74 14.97
C ARG A 12 -13.82 -9.78 13.47
N LEU A 13 -14.24 -8.76 12.73
CA LEU A 13 -14.04 -8.70 11.27
C LEU A 13 -12.58 -8.72 10.87
N TRP A 14 -11.72 -7.99 11.56
CA TRP A 14 -10.29 -7.94 11.24
C TRP A 14 -9.39 -8.79 12.15
N ARG A 15 -9.99 -9.71 12.95
CA ARG A 15 -9.27 -10.53 13.93
C ARG A 15 -8.03 -11.22 13.35
N ARG A 16 -8.15 -11.84 12.18
CA ARG A 16 -7.04 -12.52 11.52
C ARG A 16 -5.88 -11.57 11.19
N GLY A 17 -6.18 -10.33 10.84
CA GLY A 17 -5.18 -9.29 10.59
C GLY A 17 -4.50 -8.85 11.89
N LEU A 18 -5.26 -8.64 12.96
CA LEU A 18 -4.72 -8.30 14.27
C LEU A 18 -3.78 -9.40 14.79
N ASP A 19 -4.20 -10.67 14.67
CA ASP A 19 -3.42 -11.81 15.15
C ASP A 19 -2.12 -12.00 14.34
N LEU A 20 -2.13 -11.72 13.02
CA LEU A 20 -0.92 -11.76 12.21
C LEU A 20 0.04 -10.63 12.54
N LEU A 21 -0.46 -9.39 12.61
CA LEU A 21 0.37 -8.17 12.70
C LEU A 21 0.78 -7.82 14.14
N GLY A 22 0.02 -8.30 15.14
CA GLY A 22 0.24 -7.94 16.55
C GLY A 22 -0.10 -6.48 16.86
N CYS A 23 -1.05 -5.88 16.12
CA CYS A 23 -1.46 -4.47 16.25
C CYS A 23 -2.88 -4.34 16.82
N GLU A 24 -3.33 -3.11 17.09
CA GLU A 24 -4.65 -2.82 17.70
C GLU A 24 -5.74 -2.57 16.65
N VAL A 25 -5.35 -2.14 15.46
CA VAL A 25 -6.23 -1.94 14.30
C VAL A 25 -5.54 -2.49 13.05
N ALA A 26 -6.23 -3.29 12.24
CA ALA A 26 -5.65 -3.95 11.07
C ALA A 26 -5.53 -2.98 9.87
N ILE A 27 -4.86 -1.84 10.11
CA ILE A 27 -4.53 -0.81 9.13
C ILE A 27 -3.00 -0.78 8.96
N LEU A 28 -2.52 -1.17 7.78
CA LEU A 28 -1.11 -1.09 7.43
C LEU A 28 -0.81 0.27 6.77
N GLY A 29 0.29 0.88 7.15
CA GLY A 29 0.91 1.95 6.36
C GLY A 29 1.68 1.34 5.20
N GLY A 30 1.26 1.63 3.96
CA GLY A 30 1.95 1.14 2.77
C GLY A 30 3.38 1.69 2.69
N ALA A 31 4.30 0.86 2.22
CA ALA A 31 5.69 1.25 2.05
C ALA A 31 5.84 2.21 0.87
N MET A 32 6.04 3.47 1.14
CA MET A 32 6.23 4.55 0.17
C MET A 32 7.70 4.99 0.19
N THR A 33 8.44 4.72 -0.87
CA THR A 33 9.86 5.08 -0.99
C THR A 33 10.04 6.58 -0.73
N TRP A 34 11.02 6.95 0.10
CA TRP A 34 11.34 8.29 0.62
C TRP A 34 10.32 8.88 1.60
N VAL A 35 9.17 8.26 1.83
CA VAL A 35 8.11 8.74 2.73
C VAL A 35 7.99 7.86 3.97
N SER A 36 7.94 6.52 3.78
CA SER A 36 7.78 5.56 4.89
C SER A 36 9.14 5.24 5.51
N GLU A 37 9.59 6.12 6.37
CA GLU A 37 10.81 6.03 7.16
C GLU A 37 10.46 6.00 8.65
N ARG A 38 11.46 5.97 9.52
CA ARG A 38 11.34 5.78 10.98
C ARG A 38 10.23 6.58 11.66
N ASN A 39 10.07 7.87 11.29
CA ASN A 39 9.11 8.74 11.99
C ASN A 39 7.67 8.35 11.65
N LEU A 40 7.35 8.25 10.37
CA LEU A 40 6.00 7.86 9.92
C LEU A 40 5.67 6.43 10.34
N VAL A 41 6.62 5.49 10.19
CA VAL A 41 6.44 4.09 10.55
C VAL A 41 6.17 3.93 12.04
N ALA A 42 6.98 4.58 12.88
CA ALA A 42 6.77 4.56 14.33
C ALA A 42 5.44 5.22 14.73
N ALA A 43 5.07 6.34 14.09
CA ALA A 43 3.82 7.03 14.37
C ALA A 43 2.59 6.17 14.04
N ILE A 44 2.60 5.46 12.89
CA ILE A 44 1.52 4.52 12.53
C ILE A 44 1.42 3.38 13.55
N SER A 45 2.55 2.80 13.94
CA SER A 45 2.57 1.71 14.93
C SER A 45 2.13 2.18 16.31
N ASN A 46 2.58 3.35 16.76
CA ASN A 46 2.18 3.95 18.04
C ASN A 46 0.68 4.32 18.07
N ALA A 47 0.09 4.67 16.92
CA ALA A 47 -1.33 4.92 16.80
C ALA A 47 -2.19 3.63 16.73
N GLY A 48 -1.57 2.47 16.95
CA GLY A 48 -2.24 1.15 16.97
C GLY A 48 -2.33 0.45 15.62
N GLY A 49 -1.89 1.07 14.52
CA GLY A 49 -1.77 0.46 13.20
C GLY A 49 -0.50 -0.37 13.05
N PHE A 50 -0.10 -0.62 11.82
CA PHE A 50 1.11 -1.36 11.48
C PHE A 50 1.94 -0.61 10.44
N GLY A 51 3.00 0.05 10.86
CA GLY A 51 3.92 0.77 9.98
C GLY A 51 4.86 -0.17 9.22
N VAL A 52 5.23 0.18 7.99
CA VAL A 52 6.15 -0.60 7.16
C VAL A 52 7.23 0.30 6.57
N ILE A 53 8.50 0.05 6.89
CA ILE A 53 9.66 0.77 6.34
C ILE A 53 9.77 0.47 4.83
N ALA A 54 9.94 1.50 4.02
CA ALA A 54 10.18 1.37 2.58
C ALA A 54 11.67 1.28 2.28
N CYS A 55 12.16 0.08 1.98
CA CYS A 55 13.58 -0.19 1.74
C CYS A 55 14.04 -0.02 0.28
N GLY A 56 13.15 0.35 -0.65
CA GLY A 56 13.41 0.26 -2.10
C GLY A 56 14.66 0.97 -2.64
N SER A 57 15.28 1.86 -1.87
CA SER A 57 16.52 2.57 -2.25
C SER A 57 17.62 2.49 -1.18
N MET A 58 17.46 1.65 -0.16
CA MET A 58 18.40 1.54 0.95
C MET A 58 19.36 0.36 0.74
N PRO A 59 20.69 0.56 0.85
CA PRO A 59 21.62 -0.55 0.99
C PRO A 59 21.47 -1.21 2.37
N PRO A 60 21.94 -2.47 2.56
CA PRO A 60 21.72 -3.25 3.79
C PRO A 60 22.13 -2.53 5.09
N GLY A 61 23.27 -1.84 5.09
CA GLY A 61 23.76 -1.11 6.27
C GLY A 61 22.86 0.06 6.67
N LEU A 62 22.32 0.78 5.69
CA LEU A 62 21.36 1.87 5.95
C LEU A 62 20.03 1.31 6.46
N LEU A 63 19.57 0.19 5.90
CA LEU A 63 18.36 -0.48 6.37
C LEU A 63 18.47 -0.89 7.85
N GLY A 64 19.59 -1.50 8.25
CA GLY A 64 19.83 -1.87 9.65
C GLY A 64 19.74 -0.67 10.59
N ALA A 65 20.40 0.44 10.24
CA ALA A 65 20.33 1.68 11.01
C ALA A 65 18.91 2.25 11.08
N GLU A 66 18.13 2.14 9.98
CA GLU A 66 16.74 2.60 9.93
C GLU A 66 15.82 1.76 10.84
N ILE A 67 16.00 0.44 10.83
CA ILE A 67 15.26 -0.48 11.72
C ILE A 67 15.53 -0.13 13.19
N ASP A 68 16.79 0.06 13.57
CA ASP A 68 17.16 0.38 14.95
C ASP A 68 16.65 1.76 15.38
N ALA A 69 16.71 2.74 14.50
CA ALA A 69 16.14 4.07 14.73
C ALA A 69 14.61 4.04 14.87
N THR A 70 13.90 3.23 14.05
CA THR A 70 12.46 3.01 14.19
C THR A 70 12.14 2.39 15.56
N ARG A 71 12.91 1.38 15.97
CA ARG A 71 12.73 0.71 17.27
C ARG A 71 12.99 1.64 18.45
N ALA A 72 13.83 2.65 18.30
CA ALA A 72 14.02 3.67 19.34
C ALA A 72 12.78 4.59 19.51
N LEU A 73 11.92 4.70 18.49
CA LEU A 73 10.71 5.53 18.49
C LEU A 73 9.43 4.77 18.84
N THR A 74 9.44 3.43 18.76
CA THR A 74 8.27 2.60 19.06
C THR A 74 8.64 1.25 19.64
N ALA A 75 7.89 0.82 20.66
CA ALA A 75 7.93 -0.55 21.17
C ALA A 75 6.89 -1.46 20.47
N LYS A 76 6.07 -0.90 19.58
CA LYS A 76 5.03 -1.64 18.84
C LYS A 76 5.62 -2.36 17.63
N PRO A 77 4.97 -3.42 17.13
CA PRO A 77 5.41 -4.11 15.91
C PRO A 77 5.40 -3.19 14.69
N PHE A 78 6.36 -3.40 13.81
CA PHE A 78 6.43 -2.81 12.48
C PHE A 78 7.10 -3.77 11.50
N GLY A 79 6.94 -3.53 10.20
CA GLY A 79 7.51 -4.34 9.14
C GLY A 79 8.53 -3.60 8.29
N VAL A 80 9.17 -4.35 7.39
CA VAL A 80 10.08 -3.84 6.36
C VAL A 80 9.61 -4.35 5.00
N ASN A 81 9.47 -3.45 4.03
CA ASN A 81 9.20 -3.82 2.65
C ASN A 81 10.52 -4.05 1.91
N LEU A 82 10.67 -5.20 1.27
CA LEU A 82 11.78 -5.54 0.39
C LEU A 82 11.28 -5.68 -1.06
N ILE A 83 11.99 -5.07 -1.99
CA ILE A 83 11.71 -5.20 -3.42
C ILE A 83 12.38 -6.47 -3.93
N VAL A 84 11.60 -7.40 -4.47
CA VAL A 84 12.07 -8.72 -4.93
C VAL A 84 13.15 -8.60 -6.02
N MET A 85 13.07 -7.59 -6.87
CA MET A 85 14.06 -7.34 -7.94
C MET A 85 15.31 -6.57 -7.47
N HIS A 86 15.41 -6.24 -6.18
CA HIS A 86 16.58 -5.54 -5.66
C HIS A 86 17.84 -6.43 -5.78
N PRO A 87 18.97 -5.93 -6.33
CA PRO A 87 20.17 -6.74 -6.54
C PRO A 87 20.76 -7.32 -5.25
N GLU A 88 20.56 -6.65 -4.12
CA GLU A 88 21.03 -7.09 -2.81
C GLU A 88 19.91 -7.69 -1.93
N LEU A 89 18.86 -8.24 -2.53
CA LEU A 89 17.71 -8.79 -1.79
C LEU A 89 18.12 -9.76 -0.66
N ALA A 90 19.07 -10.64 -0.93
CA ALA A 90 19.55 -11.60 0.08
C ALA A 90 20.20 -10.90 1.27
N ALA A 91 21.04 -9.89 1.03
CA ALA A 91 21.70 -9.12 2.10
C ALA A 91 20.70 -8.27 2.90
N LEU A 92 19.67 -7.73 2.23
CA LEU A 92 18.58 -6.99 2.88
C LEU A 92 17.72 -7.93 3.77
N ALA A 93 17.45 -9.15 3.31
CA ALA A 93 16.77 -10.16 4.12
C ALA A 93 17.59 -10.54 5.36
N GLU A 94 18.92 -10.72 5.22
CA GLU A 94 19.81 -10.94 6.36
C GLU A 94 19.84 -9.77 7.34
N ALA A 95 19.84 -8.53 6.83
CA ALA A 95 19.74 -7.35 7.71
C ALA A 95 18.42 -7.37 8.51
N CYS A 96 17.29 -7.71 7.90
CA CYS A 96 16.02 -7.87 8.62
C CYS A 96 16.10 -8.94 9.71
N ILE A 97 16.73 -10.09 9.44
CA ILE A 97 16.93 -11.16 10.41
C ILE A 97 17.84 -10.70 11.55
N ALA A 98 19.01 -10.14 11.23
CA ALA A 98 19.99 -9.67 12.19
C ALA A 98 19.43 -8.63 13.16
N HIS A 99 18.62 -7.70 12.63
CA HIS A 99 17.94 -6.67 13.42
C HIS A 99 16.57 -7.12 13.97
N LYS A 100 16.24 -8.43 13.91
CA LYS A 100 15.04 -9.03 14.52
C LYS A 100 13.74 -8.33 14.13
N VAL A 101 13.57 -8.05 12.83
CA VAL A 101 12.32 -7.52 12.28
C VAL A 101 11.23 -8.58 12.42
N SER A 102 10.06 -8.17 12.89
CA SER A 102 8.94 -9.10 13.07
C SER A 102 8.28 -9.53 11.77
N HIS A 103 8.23 -8.62 10.78
CA HIS A 103 7.52 -8.84 9.52
C HIS A 103 8.31 -8.29 8.35
N VAL A 104 8.31 -9.03 7.23
CA VAL A 104 8.82 -8.57 5.93
C VAL A 104 7.69 -8.63 4.91
N VAL A 105 7.54 -7.56 4.14
CA VAL A 105 6.59 -7.46 3.02
C VAL A 105 7.36 -7.52 1.72
N LEU A 106 7.17 -8.56 0.92
CA LEU A 106 7.85 -8.77 -0.36
C LEU A 106 7.00 -8.23 -1.51
N ALA A 107 7.52 -7.27 -2.26
CA ALA A 107 6.84 -6.62 -3.38
C ALA A 107 7.71 -6.58 -4.64
N GLY A 108 7.08 -6.39 -5.82
CA GLY A 108 7.80 -6.26 -7.09
C GLY A 108 8.12 -7.59 -7.78
N GLY A 109 7.26 -8.60 -7.61
CA GLY A 109 7.36 -9.88 -8.31
C GLY A 109 7.23 -11.10 -7.41
N MET A 110 7.50 -12.28 -7.99
CA MET A 110 7.52 -13.54 -7.23
C MET A 110 8.82 -13.64 -6.42
N PRO A 111 8.75 -13.76 -5.10
CA PRO A 111 9.95 -13.89 -4.27
C PRO A 111 10.63 -15.24 -4.49
N PRO A 112 11.97 -15.28 -4.44
CA PRO A 112 12.72 -16.55 -4.38
C PRO A 112 12.30 -17.37 -3.16
N THR A 113 12.05 -18.66 -3.35
CA THR A 113 11.54 -19.54 -2.29
C THR A 113 12.52 -19.70 -1.12
N ASP A 114 13.81 -19.63 -1.40
CA ASP A 114 14.87 -19.66 -0.38
C ASP A 114 14.84 -18.42 0.52
N ILE A 115 14.58 -17.25 -0.01
CA ILE A 115 14.41 -16.00 0.78
C ILE A 115 13.21 -16.12 1.72
N VAL A 116 12.05 -16.58 1.19
CA VAL A 116 10.85 -16.78 2.02
C VAL A 116 11.15 -17.78 3.15
N ARG A 117 11.79 -18.91 2.82
CA ARG A 117 12.15 -19.92 3.81
C ARG A 117 13.10 -19.39 4.88
N ARG A 118 14.19 -18.69 4.48
CA ARG A 118 15.17 -18.13 5.42
C ARG A 118 14.55 -17.15 6.40
N LEU A 119 13.69 -16.24 5.92
CA LEU A 119 12.97 -15.31 6.79
C LEU A 119 12.09 -16.06 7.80
N ARG A 120 11.33 -17.04 7.33
CA ARG A 120 10.43 -17.82 8.19
C ARG A 120 11.19 -18.72 9.19
N ASP A 121 12.27 -19.35 8.79
CA ASP A 121 13.12 -20.16 9.68
C ASP A 121 13.73 -19.29 10.80
N ALA A 122 13.94 -17.99 10.55
CA ALA A 122 14.35 -17.00 11.54
C ALA A 122 13.18 -16.42 12.38
N GLY A 123 11.95 -16.90 12.17
CA GLY A 123 10.75 -16.44 12.90
C GLY A 123 10.14 -15.14 12.37
N VAL A 124 10.60 -14.64 11.22
CA VAL A 124 10.02 -13.45 10.57
C VAL A 124 8.75 -13.83 9.82
N LYS A 125 7.67 -13.09 10.04
CA LYS A 125 6.43 -13.24 9.26
C LYS A 125 6.59 -12.63 7.88
N VAL A 126 6.16 -13.34 6.85
CA VAL A 126 6.34 -12.91 5.45
C VAL A 126 4.99 -12.64 4.80
N LEU A 127 4.80 -11.42 4.32
CA LEU A 127 3.66 -11.04 3.48
C LEU A 127 4.13 -10.88 2.03
N GLY A 128 3.24 -11.14 1.07
CA GLY A 128 3.54 -10.96 -0.35
C GLY A 128 2.46 -10.20 -1.08
N PHE A 129 2.83 -9.42 -2.11
CA PHE A 129 1.90 -8.69 -2.96
C PHE A 129 1.35 -9.58 -4.08
N ALA A 130 0.04 -9.60 -4.25
CA ALA A 130 -0.65 -10.38 -5.28
C ALA A 130 -1.53 -9.47 -6.16
N PRO A 131 -1.14 -9.18 -7.41
CA PRO A 131 -1.94 -8.41 -8.36
C PRO A 131 -2.98 -9.24 -9.11
N ALA A 132 -3.06 -10.55 -8.85
CA ALA A 132 -4.00 -11.48 -9.49
C ALA A 132 -4.14 -12.76 -8.67
N LEU A 133 -5.27 -13.46 -8.80
CA LEU A 133 -5.56 -14.72 -8.11
C LEU A 133 -4.49 -15.80 -8.35
N ALA A 134 -4.00 -15.93 -9.58
CA ALA A 134 -2.96 -16.92 -9.90
C ALA A 134 -1.66 -16.68 -9.10
N ILE A 135 -1.29 -15.42 -8.90
CA ILE A 135 -0.13 -15.03 -8.10
C ILE A 135 -0.42 -15.25 -6.61
N ALA A 136 -1.61 -14.87 -6.12
CA ALA A 136 -2.02 -15.12 -4.74
C ALA A 136 -1.88 -16.61 -4.37
N ARG A 137 -2.38 -17.51 -5.19
CA ARG A 137 -2.26 -18.96 -5.00
C ARG A 137 -0.82 -19.47 -5.03
N LYS A 138 0.04 -18.89 -5.87
CA LYS A 138 1.48 -19.25 -5.91
C LYS A 138 2.19 -18.80 -4.63
N LEU A 139 1.91 -17.59 -4.17
CA LEU A 139 2.47 -17.05 -2.93
C LEU A 139 2.05 -17.88 -1.72
N VAL A 140 0.78 -18.25 -1.60
CA VAL A 140 0.29 -19.14 -0.54
C VAL A 140 1.06 -20.46 -0.55
N ARG A 141 1.24 -21.09 -1.74
CA ARG A 141 2.03 -22.34 -1.86
C ARG A 141 3.51 -22.15 -1.53
N SER A 142 4.08 -20.96 -1.68
CA SER A 142 5.46 -20.67 -1.26
C SER A 142 5.62 -20.54 0.26
N GLY A 143 4.51 -20.59 1.00
CA GLY A 143 4.50 -20.59 2.45
C GLY A 143 4.54 -19.21 3.10
N ILE A 144 4.09 -18.15 2.43
CA ILE A 144 3.94 -16.83 3.07
C ILE A 144 2.86 -16.86 4.16
N ASP A 145 2.94 -15.93 5.11
CA ASP A 145 2.04 -15.83 6.26
C ASP A 145 0.83 -14.92 5.99
N GLY A 146 0.89 -14.06 4.96
CA GLY A 146 -0.18 -13.16 4.58
C GLY A 146 -0.04 -12.59 3.18
N LEU A 147 -1.12 -12.06 2.63
CA LEU A 147 -1.17 -11.43 1.32
C LEU A 147 -1.59 -9.96 1.42
N VAL A 148 -1.04 -9.14 0.54
CA VAL A 148 -1.59 -7.82 0.20
C VAL A 148 -2.04 -7.87 -1.25
N ILE A 149 -3.32 -7.61 -1.51
CA ILE A 149 -3.85 -7.43 -2.87
C ILE A 149 -3.97 -5.93 -3.14
N GLU A 150 -3.45 -5.48 -4.28
CA GLU A 150 -3.41 -4.06 -4.60
C GLU A 150 -4.05 -3.79 -5.95
N GLY A 151 -5.12 -2.98 -5.92
CA GLY A 151 -5.84 -2.59 -7.11
C GLY A 151 -5.25 -1.37 -7.82
N MET A 152 -5.73 -1.14 -9.05
CA MET A 152 -5.26 -0.07 -9.93
C MET A 152 -5.45 1.35 -9.37
N GLU A 153 -6.27 1.55 -8.32
CA GLU A 153 -6.50 2.85 -7.68
C GLU A 153 -5.37 3.27 -6.74
N ALA A 154 -4.39 2.40 -6.49
CA ALA A 154 -3.20 2.70 -5.71
C ALA A 154 -2.31 3.77 -6.36
N GLY A 155 -1.42 4.37 -5.61
CA GLY A 155 -0.35 5.25 -6.08
C GLY A 155 0.95 4.50 -6.32
N GLY A 156 1.81 5.02 -7.19
CA GLY A 156 3.04 4.33 -7.59
C GLY A 156 2.77 3.22 -8.60
N HIS A 157 3.53 2.15 -8.54
CA HIS A 157 3.36 1.00 -9.45
C HIS A 157 2.01 0.32 -9.20
N ILE A 158 1.20 0.15 -10.25
CA ILE A 158 -0.17 -0.35 -10.14
C ILE A 158 -0.41 -1.59 -11.01
N GLY A 159 -1.34 -2.44 -10.57
CA GLY A 159 -1.92 -3.49 -11.41
C GLY A 159 -2.96 -2.95 -12.39
N ALA A 160 -3.51 -3.85 -13.21
CA ALA A 160 -4.50 -3.50 -14.23
C ALA A 160 -5.95 -3.62 -13.74
N VAL A 161 -6.18 -4.25 -12.59
CA VAL A 161 -7.52 -4.59 -12.08
C VAL A 161 -7.92 -3.62 -10.98
N SER A 162 -9.18 -3.17 -10.97
CA SER A 162 -9.70 -2.34 -9.88
C SER A 162 -9.70 -3.09 -8.55
N THR A 163 -9.50 -2.37 -7.45
CA THR A 163 -9.42 -2.94 -6.10
C THR A 163 -10.68 -3.74 -5.75
N SER A 164 -11.85 -3.23 -6.11
CA SER A 164 -13.13 -3.89 -5.85
C SER A 164 -13.29 -5.20 -6.63
N VAL A 165 -12.84 -5.27 -7.87
CA VAL A 165 -12.92 -6.51 -8.69
C VAL A 165 -11.88 -7.52 -8.20
N LEU A 166 -10.65 -7.08 -7.92
CA LEU A 166 -9.59 -7.94 -7.39
C LEU A 166 -9.99 -8.56 -6.03
N ALA A 167 -10.64 -7.78 -5.16
CA ALA A 167 -11.17 -8.26 -3.89
C ALA A 167 -12.24 -9.34 -4.09
N GLN A 168 -13.18 -9.16 -5.02
CA GLN A 168 -14.20 -10.17 -5.36
C GLN A 168 -13.59 -11.44 -5.94
N GLU A 169 -12.50 -11.35 -6.68
CA GLU A 169 -11.82 -12.51 -7.27
C GLU A 169 -11.04 -13.32 -6.23
N ILE A 170 -10.40 -12.65 -5.26
CA ILE A 170 -9.43 -13.30 -4.37
C ILE A 170 -10.01 -13.65 -3.00
N LEU A 171 -10.74 -12.73 -2.35
CA LEU A 171 -11.20 -12.93 -0.98
C LEU A 171 -12.08 -14.17 -0.76
N PRO A 172 -13.01 -14.53 -1.68
CA PRO A 172 -13.85 -15.72 -1.49
C PRO A 172 -13.10 -17.05 -1.63
N VAL A 173 -11.91 -17.06 -2.25
CA VAL A 173 -11.21 -18.29 -2.62
C VAL A 173 -9.85 -18.47 -1.96
N VAL A 174 -9.32 -17.45 -1.31
CA VAL A 174 -8.05 -17.50 -0.57
C VAL A 174 -8.35 -17.32 0.92
N SER A 175 -8.44 -18.42 1.63
CA SER A 175 -8.75 -18.44 3.07
C SER A 175 -7.61 -18.94 3.94
N GLU A 176 -6.56 -19.51 3.35
CA GLU A 176 -5.43 -20.15 4.05
C GLU A 176 -4.62 -19.14 4.86
N VAL A 177 -4.47 -17.91 4.35
CA VAL A 177 -3.73 -16.82 4.98
C VAL A 177 -4.58 -15.56 5.07
N PRO A 178 -4.30 -14.63 6.02
CA PRO A 178 -4.92 -13.31 6.03
C PRO A 178 -4.62 -12.53 4.75
N VAL A 179 -5.65 -11.89 4.16
CA VAL A 179 -5.52 -11.05 2.96
C VAL A 179 -5.88 -9.61 3.30
N PHE A 180 -4.96 -8.69 3.02
CA PHE A 180 -5.15 -7.25 3.18
C PHE A 180 -5.44 -6.60 1.84
N VAL A 181 -6.36 -5.64 1.81
CA VAL A 181 -6.74 -4.92 0.59
C VAL A 181 -6.07 -3.56 0.55
N ALA A 182 -5.46 -3.23 -0.59
CA ALA A 182 -4.77 -1.97 -0.84
C ALA A 182 -5.25 -1.29 -2.12
N GLY A 183 -5.13 0.03 -2.17
CA GLY A 183 -5.51 0.85 -3.34
C GLY A 183 -6.88 1.50 -3.21
N GLY A 184 -6.92 2.82 -3.37
CA GLY A 184 -8.15 3.61 -3.37
C GLY A 184 -8.83 3.83 -2.01
N ILE A 185 -8.30 3.27 -0.92
CA ILE A 185 -8.91 3.32 0.41
C ILE A 185 -8.48 4.60 1.13
N GLY A 186 -9.48 5.38 1.60
CA GLY A 186 -9.23 6.63 2.32
C GLY A 186 -10.27 6.92 3.40
N ARG A 187 -11.27 6.02 3.59
CA ARG A 187 -12.34 6.16 4.58
C ARG A 187 -12.65 4.84 5.28
N GLY A 188 -13.12 4.93 6.54
CA GLY A 188 -13.46 3.77 7.35
C GLY A 188 -14.63 2.94 6.79
N GLU A 189 -15.57 3.57 6.06
CA GLU A 189 -16.67 2.85 5.40
C GLU A 189 -16.15 1.86 4.35
N ALA A 190 -15.11 2.24 3.61
CA ALA A 190 -14.49 1.35 2.63
C ALA A 190 -13.75 0.19 3.32
N ILE A 191 -13.09 0.46 4.46
CA ILE A 191 -12.44 -0.58 5.27
C ILE A 191 -13.49 -1.62 5.69
N VAL A 192 -14.62 -1.20 6.27
CA VAL A 192 -15.71 -2.14 6.69
C VAL A 192 -16.21 -2.96 5.50
N SER A 193 -16.38 -2.34 4.33
CA SER A 193 -16.87 -3.05 3.14
C SER A 193 -15.92 -4.18 2.72
N TYR A 194 -14.61 -3.95 2.72
CA TYR A 194 -13.64 -5.00 2.40
C TYR A 194 -13.53 -6.07 3.51
N LEU A 195 -13.64 -5.67 4.78
CA LEU A 195 -13.67 -6.63 5.88
C LEU A 195 -14.88 -7.57 5.79
N GLU A 196 -16.07 -7.04 5.43
CA GLU A 196 -17.29 -7.84 5.20
C GLU A 196 -17.16 -8.77 3.98
N MET A 197 -16.34 -8.43 3.00
CA MET A 197 -15.99 -9.31 1.89
C MET A 197 -14.98 -10.41 2.28
N GLY A 198 -14.42 -10.37 3.50
CA GLY A 198 -13.47 -11.37 4.00
C GLY A 198 -12.02 -10.91 4.09
N ALA A 199 -11.73 -9.63 3.85
CA ALA A 199 -10.40 -9.10 4.10
C ALA A 199 -10.03 -9.17 5.59
N ALA A 200 -8.75 -9.34 5.88
CA ALA A 200 -8.22 -9.33 7.24
C ALA A 200 -7.84 -7.93 7.74
N GLY A 201 -7.77 -6.96 6.84
CA GLY A 201 -7.42 -5.57 7.08
C GLY A 201 -7.19 -4.83 5.77
N CYS A 202 -6.72 -3.59 5.88
CA CYS A 202 -6.45 -2.74 4.72
C CYS A 202 -5.06 -2.11 4.80
N GLN A 203 -4.44 -1.86 3.63
CA GLN A 203 -3.21 -1.10 3.53
C GLN A 203 -3.51 0.25 2.86
N LEU A 204 -3.03 1.33 3.46
CA LEU A 204 -3.20 2.71 2.98
C LEU A 204 -1.82 3.35 2.80
N GLY A 205 -1.59 3.98 1.65
CA GLY A 205 -0.39 4.80 1.41
C GLY A 205 -0.74 6.29 1.37
N THR A 206 -1.46 6.71 0.34
CA THR A 206 -1.78 8.10 0.01
C THR A 206 -2.34 8.90 1.20
N ARG A 207 -3.16 8.27 2.04
CA ARG A 207 -3.75 8.90 3.23
C ARG A 207 -2.70 9.33 4.26
N PHE A 208 -1.58 8.58 4.36
CA PHE A 208 -0.50 8.86 5.31
C PHE A 208 0.58 9.81 4.77
N VAL A 209 0.58 10.14 3.48
CA VAL A 209 1.56 11.09 2.90
C VAL A 209 1.52 12.44 3.62
N CYS A 210 0.31 12.93 3.94
CA CYS A 210 0.08 14.19 4.65
C CYS A 210 -0.03 14.02 6.18
N ALA A 211 0.52 12.95 6.72
CA ALA A 211 0.71 12.86 8.17
C ALA A 211 1.73 13.90 8.64
N SER A 212 1.53 14.49 9.83
CA SER A 212 2.44 15.48 10.39
C SER A 212 3.85 14.91 10.61
N GLU A 213 3.93 13.62 10.93
CA GLU A 213 5.17 12.89 11.16
C GLU A 213 5.87 12.46 9.86
N SER A 214 5.21 12.57 8.70
CA SER A 214 5.83 12.32 7.39
C SER A 214 6.85 13.40 7.08
N ILE A 215 8.06 13.00 6.70
CA ILE A 215 9.16 13.90 6.30
C ILE A 215 9.04 14.43 4.87
N ALA A 216 7.99 14.04 4.14
CA ALA A 216 7.77 14.56 2.80
C ALA A 216 7.74 16.09 2.77
N HIS A 217 8.40 16.67 1.76
CA HIS A 217 8.52 18.11 1.63
C HIS A 217 7.14 18.82 1.69
N PRO A 218 7.01 19.99 2.36
CA PRO A 218 5.72 20.68 2.48
C PRO A 218 5.01 20.96 1.13
N ARG A 219 5.76 21.25 0.07
CA ARG A 219 5.18 21.42 -1.28
C ARG A 219 4.57 20.13 -1.80
N PHE A 220 5.18 18.97 -1.50
CA PHE A 220 4.67 17.66 -1.88
C PHE A 220 3.32 17.39 -1.17
N LYS A 221 3.26 17.60 0.15
CA LYS A 221 2.02 17.48 0.93
C LYS A 221 0.93 18.42 0.41
N GLN A 222 1.27 19.68 0.12
CA GLN A 222 0.33 20.66 -0.43
C GLN A 222 -0.22 20.28 -1.79
N ALA A 223 0.57 19.64 -2.65
CA ALA A 223 0.09 19.11 -3.92
C ALA A 223 -0.98 18.03 -3.72
N PHE A 224 -0.80 17.14 -2.74
CA PHE A 224 -1.79 16.12 -2.38
C PHE A 224 -3.09 16.75 -1.84
N ILE A 225 -2.99 17.70 -0.92
CA ILE A 225 -4.17 18.38 -0.31
C ILE A 225 -5.02 19.12 -1.35
N ARG A 226 -4.42 19.61 -2.43
CA ARG A 226 -5.13 20.34 -3.50
C ARG A 226 -5.67 19.43 -4.59
N ALA A 227 -5.24 18.17 -4.66
CA ALA A 227 -5.58 17.27 -5.74
C ALA A 227 -6.97 16.64 -5.56
N ALA A 228 -7.67 16.45 -6.67
CA ALA A 228 -8.86 15.62 -6.73
C ALA A 228 -8.48 14.17 -7.16
N ALA A 229 -9.37 13.21 -6.91
CA ALA A 229 -9.16 11.80 -7.29
C ALA A 229 -8.84 11.62 -8.79
N ARG A 230 -9.44 12.44 -9.65
CA ARG A 230 -9.24 12.44 -11.11
C ARG A 230 -7.85 12.89 -11.55
N ASP A 231 -7.13 13.62 -10.70
CA ASP A 231 -5.80 14.14 -11.02
C ASP A 231 -4.71 13.08 -10.86
N ALA A 232 -5.01 11.98 -10.13
CA ALA A 232 -4.15 10.83 -9.99
C ALA A 232 -4.31 9.88 -11.19
N MET A 233 -3.47 10.07 -12.21
CA MET A 233 -3.55 9.39 -13.50
C MET A 233 -2.49 8.31 -13.65
N PRO A 234 -2.79 7.17 -14.29
CA PRO A 234 -1.76 6.20 -14.63
C PRO A 234 -0.88 6.72 -15.77
N SER A 235 0.41 6.37 -15.73
CA SER A 235 1.31 6.64 -16.84
C SER A 235 0.86 5.91 -18.10
N VAL A 236 1.03 6.56 -19.26
CA VAL A 236 0.69 5.99 -20.56
C VAL A 236 1.89 5.26 -21.13
N GLN A 237 1.70 4.03 -21.55
CA GLN A 237 2.68 3.25 -22.31
C GLN A 237 2.47 3.50 -23.80
N LEU A 238 3.47 4.05 -24.49
CA LEU A 238 3.37 4.40 -25.91
C LEU A 238 3.62 3.21 -26.84
N ASP A 239 4.47 2.26 -26.42
CA ASP A 239 4.82 1.11 -27.25
C ASP A 239 4.85 -0.19 -26.45
N ARG A 240 4.09 -1.19 -26.87
CA ARG A 240 3.97 -2.51 -26.22
C ARG A 240 5.24 -3.35 -26.31
N ARG A 241 6.19 -3.00 -27.16
CA ARG A 241 7.50 -3.67 -27.23
C ARG A 241 8.32 -3.46 -25.97
N PHE A 242 8.05 -2.38 -25.23
CA PHE A 242 8.75 -2.02 -23.98
C PHE A 242 7.76 -2.03 -22.80
N PRO A 243 7.32 -3.23 -22.36
CA PRO A 243 6.36 -3.32 -21.26
C PRO A 243 6.97 -2.85 -19.96
N VAL A 244 6.40 -1.81 -19.38
CA VAL A 244 6.74 -1.29 -18.04
C VAL A 244 5.50 -1.31 -17.15
N ILE A 245 5.69 -1.46 -15.86
CA ILE A 245 4.58 -1.41 -14.91
C ILE A 245 4.06 0.04 -14.87
N PRO A 246 2.75 0.27 -15.10
CA PRO A 246 2.21 1.62 -15.02
C PRO A 246 2.40 2.23 -13.64
N VAL A 247 2.68 3.54 -13.60
CA VAL A 247 2.81 4.32 -12.37
C VAL A 247 1.67 5.32 -12.29
N ARG A 248 0.91 5.31 -11.18
CA ARG A 248 -0.10 6.34 -10.92
C ARG A 248 0.50 7.48 -10.13
N ALA A 249 0.35 8.69 -10.66
CA ALA A 249 0.84 9.93 -10.06
C ALA A 249 -0.09 11.10 -10.38
N LEU A 250 0.04 12.21 -9.67
CA LEU A 250 -0.57 13.49 -10.06
C LEU A 250 0.11 13.98 -11.35
N ALA A 251 -0.70 14.34 -12.34
CA ALA A 251 -0.20 14.82 -13.63
C ALA A 251 0.52 16.17 -13.46
N ASN A 252 1.72 16.27 -14.02
CA ASN A 252 2.57 17.47 -14.02
C ASN A 252 3.59 17.41 -15.16
N LYS A 253 4.58 18.31 -15.18
CA LYS A 253 5.65 18.32 -16.20
C LYS A 253 6.48 17.03 -16.24
N ALA A 254 6.60 16.30 -15.12
CA ALA A 254 7.27 14.98 -15.14
C ALA A 254 6.47 13.96 -15.96
N THR A 255 5.14 14.05 -16.00
CA THR A 255 4.30 13.20 -16.85
C THR A 255 4.58 13.45 -18.33
N ASP A 256 4.70 14.73 -18.73
CA ASP A 256 5.04 15.11 -20.11
C ASP A 256 6.47 14.66 -20.47
N ALA A 257 7.43 14.89 -19.58
CA ALA A 257 8.81 14.45 -19.75
C ALA A 257 8.94 12.93 -19.86
N PHE A 258 8.09 12.16 -19.18
CA PHE A 258 8.04 10.70 -19.33
C PHE A 258 7.57 10.26 -20.72
N LEU A 259 6.57 10.95 -21.28
CA LEU A 259 6.12 10.68 -22.65
C LEU A 259 7.19 11.03 -23.69
N GLU A 260 7.90 12.15 -23.50
CA GLU A 260 9.02 12.55 -24.36
C GLU A 260 10.16 11.53 -24.27
N ARG A 261 10.53 11.08 -23.07
CA ARG A 261 11.55 10.04 -22.88
C ARG A 261 11.18 8.75 -23.62
N GLN A 262 9.93 8.30 -23.52
CA GLN A 262 9.49 7.12 -24.27
C GLN A 262 9.63 7.31 -25.79
N ARG A 263 9.24 8.47 -26.34
CA ARG A 263 9.39 8.76 -27.76
C ARG A 263 10.85 8.72 -28.23
N ASP A 264 11.76 9.34 -27.45
CA ASP A 264 13.19 9.32 -27.74
C ASP A 264 13.76 7.90 -27.74
N VAL A 265 13.47 7.12 -26.69
CA VAL A 265 13.91 5.74 -26.54
C VAL A 265 13.39 4.84 -27.68
N ILE A 266 12.11 4.97 -28.05
CA ILE A 266 11.51 4.24 -29.16
C ILE A 266 12.23 4.59 -30.47
N ALA A 267 12.45 5.88 -30.76
CA ALA A 267 13.13 6.32 -31.96
C ALA A 267 14.59 5.82 -32.04
N ARG A 268 15.32 5.82 -30.94
CA ARG A 268 16.69 5.29 -30.87
C ARG A 268 16.73 3.77 -31.09
N HIS A 269 15.79 3.05 -30.51
CA HIS A 269 15.66 1.62 -30.75
C HIS A 269 15.33 1.31 -32.22
N ASP A 270 14.40 2.05 -32.82
CA ASP A 270 14.00 1.83 -34.23
C ASP A 270 15.12 2.15 -35.21
N ARG A 271 16.10 3.01 -34.81
CA ARG A 271 17.35 3.24 -35.58
C ARG A 271 18.45 2.21 -35.26
N GLY A 272 18.21 1.26 -34.35
CA GLY A 272 19.19 0.25 -33.95
C GLY A 272 20.31 0.76 -33.02
N GLU A 273 20.12 1.91 -32.38
CA GLU A 273 21.12 2.54 -31.50
C GLU A 273 21.17 1.91 -30.10
N ILE A 274 20.06 1.34 -29.64
CA ILE A 274 19.94 0.68 -28.34
C ILE A 274 19.16 -0.64 -28.46
N SER A 275 19.48 -1.61 -27.60
CA SER A 275 18.73 -2.88 -27.56
C SER A 275 17.35 -2.69 -26.94
N GLN A 276 16.42 -3.63 -27.21
CA GLN A 276 15.09 -3.62 -26.60
C GLN A 276 15.16 -3.66 -25.05
N LYS A 277 16.09 -4.43 -24.52
CA LYS A 277 16.32 -4.54 -23.08
C LYS A 277 16.79 -3.22 -22.45
N ASP A 278 17.76 -2.56 -23.10
CA ASP A 278 18.28 -1.28 -22.61
C ASP A 278 17.23 -0.19 -22.73
N ALA A 279 16.44 -0.19 -23.81
CA ALA A 279 15.31 0.71 -24.01
C ALA A 279 14.27 0.58 -22.90
N GLN A 280 13.86 -0.65 -22.58
CA GLN A 280 12.91 -0.90 -21.49
C GLN A 280 13.48 -0.44 -20.14
N LEU A 281 14.73 -0.74 -19.86
CA LEU A 281 15.39 -0.36 -18.60
C LEU A 281 15.51 1.17 -18.47
N GLU A 282 15.80 1.88 -19.56
CA GLU A 282 15.88 3.34 -19.58
C GLU A 282 14.52 4.00 -19.30
N ILE A 283 13.42 3.42 -19.78
CA ILE A 283 12.07 3.89 -19.49
C ILE A 283 11.72 3.65 -18.02
N GLU A 284 12.01 2.46 -17.48
CA GLU A 284 11.73 2.11 -16.08
C GLU A 284 12.51 2.99 -15.09
N HIS A 285 13.76 3.29 -15.37
CA HIS A 285 14.63 4.10 -14.51
C HIS A 285 14.19 5.57 -14.39
N PHE A 286 13.36 6.06 -15.30
CA PHE A 286 12.87 7.45 -15.27
C PHE A 286 12.25 7.83 -13.91
N TRP A 287 11.49 6.94 -13.30
CA TRP A 287 10.73 7.22 -12.08
C TRP A 287 11.57 7.26 -10.80
N ALA A 288 12.68 6.54 -10.73
CA ALA A 288 13.49 6.42 -9.52
C ALA A 288 14.00 7.78 -8.99
N GLY A 289 14.64 8.57 -9.85
CA GLY A 289 15.13 9.90 -9.48
C GLY A 289 14.01 10.95 -9.37
N ALA A 290 12.95 10.82 -10.17
CA ALA A 290 11.85 11.76 -10.17
C ALA A 290 11.06 11.76 -8.84
N LEU A 291 10.87 10.60 -8.22
CA LEU A 291 10.19 10.50 -6.93
C LEU A 291 10.99 11.19 -5.82
N ARG A 292 12.30 10.96 -5.74
CA ARG A 292 13.15 11.62 -4.76
C ARG A 292 13.10 13.14 -4.88
N ARG A 293 13.20 13.68 -6.10
CA ARG A 293 13.10 15.14 -6.34
C ARG A 293 11.79 15.71 -5.78
N ALA A 294 10.67 15.04 -5.99
CA ALA A 294 9.39 15.53 -5.47
C ALA A 294 9.31 15.46 -3.95
N VAL A 295 9.63 14.29 -3.38
CA VAL A 295 9.41 14.01 -1.95
C VAL A 295 10.43 14.75 -1.07
N VAL A 296 11.71 14.75 -1.47
CA VAL A 296 12.81 15.27 -0.65
C VAL A 296 13.12 16.72 -1.01
N ASP A 297 13.27 17.02 -2.32
CA ASP A 297 13.71 18.35 -2.76
C ASP A 297 12.54 19.32 -3.00
N GLY A 298 11.28 18.82 -2.97
CA GLY A 298 10.06 19.61 -3.14
C GLY A 298 9.83 20.13 -4.57
N ASP A 299 10.45 19.51 -5.56
CA ASP A 299 10.20 19.80 -6.98
C ASP A 299 8.92 19.08 -7.43
N VAL A 300 7.79 19.72 -7.20
CA VAL A 300 6.47 19.19 -7.55
C VAL A 300 6.11 19.37 -9.03
N GLU A 301 6.90 20.09 -9.79
CA GLU A 301 6.68 20.28 -11.24
C GLU A 301 7.37 19.19 -12.08
N HIS A 302 8.64 18.85 -11.74
CA HIS A 302 9.45 17.92 -12.52
C HIS A 302 9.73 16.60 -11.78
N GLY A 303 9.29 16.50 -10.53
CA GLY A 303 9.35 15.28 -9.75
C GLY A 303 8.06 14.45 -9.90
N SER A 304 8.14 13.15 -9.58
CA SER A 304 6.96 12.27 -9.59
C SER A 304 6.18 12.39 -8.30
N LEU A 305 4.90 12.75 -8.40
CA LEU A 305 3.98 12.81 -7.27
C LEU A 305 3.11 11.55 -7.22
N MET A 306 3.73 10.42 -6.88
CA MET A 306 3.03 9.13 -6.82
C MET A 306 1.90 9.18 -5.80
N ALA A 307 0.66 9.17 -6.29
CA ALA A 307 -0.56 9.30 -5.50
C ALA A 307 -1.63 8.35 -6.02
N GLY A 308 -2.34 7.65 -5.12
CA GLY A 308 -3.54 6.89 -5.48
C GLY A 308 -4.77 7.80 -5.61
N GLN A 309 -5.86 7.26 -6.15
CA GLN A 309 -7.10 8.02 -6.35
C GLN A 309 -7.76 8.45 -5.03
N SER A 310 -7.41 7.82 -3.90
CA SER A 310 -7.80 8.30 -2.57
C SER A 310 -7.19 9.67 -2.18
N VAL A 311 -6.32 10.26 -3.02
CA VAL A 311 -5.79 11.61 -2.81
C VAL A 311 -6.90 12.66 -2.65
N GLY A 312 -8.02 12.52 -3.36
CA GLY A 312 -9.18 13.39 -3.21
C GLY A 312 -9.85 13.35 -1.82
N LEU A 313 -9.43 12.43 -0.96
CA LEU A 313 -9.88 12.31 0.43
C LEU A 313 -8.85 12.85 1.44
N VAL A 314 -7.74 13.42 0.95
CA VAL A 314 -6.69 14.06 1.75
C VAL A 314 -6.90 15.57 1.72
N THR A 315 -7.48 16.11 2.77
CA THR A 315 -7.91 17.52 2.80
C THR A 315 -7.05 18.43 3.67
N ALA A 316 -6.22 17.83 4.52
CA ALA A 316 -5.35 18.56 5.45
C ALA A 316 -4.13 17.71 5.83
N GLU A 317 -3.11 18.36 6.38
CA GLU A 317 -2.06 17.72 7.15
C GLU A 317 -2.60 17.43 8.56
N GLN A 318 -2.42 16.20 9.04
CA GLN A 318 -2.98 15.74 10.33
C GLN A 318 -1.98 14.82 11.04
N PRO A 319 -1.95 14.78 12.38
CA PRO A 319 -1.24 13.73 13.11
C PRO A 319 -1.70 12.33 12.70
N THR A 320 -0.77 11.39 12.61
CA THR A 320 -1.07 9.99 12.24
C THR A 320 -2.12 9.36 13.17
N ALA A 321 -2.08 9.69 14.46
CA ALA A 321 -3.05 9.20 15.43
C ALA A 321 -4.49 9.70 15.12
N GLU A 322 -4.65 10.93 14.65
CA GLU A 322 -5.93 11.47 14.23
C GLU A 322 -6.43 10.78 12.95
N ILE A 323 -5.54 10.54 11.97
CA ILE A 323 -5.88 9.83 10.73
C ILE A 323 -6.42 8.44 11.05
N ILE A 324 -5.72 7.67 11.89
CA ILE A 324 -6.16 6.32 12.28
C ILE A 324 -7.43 6.38 13.12
N GLY A 325 -7.51 7.31 14.06
CA GLY A 325 -8.71 7.52 14.87
C GLY A 325 -9.94 7.85 14.01
N GLU A 326 -9.82 8.76 13.04
CA GLU A 326 -10.88 9.10 12.10
C GLU A 326 -11.36 7.88 11.30
N LEU A 327 -10.43 7.08 10.76
CA LEU A 327 -10.76 5.86 10.00
C LEU A 327 -11.52 4.85 10.87
N VAL A 328 -11.12 4.66 12.12
CA VAL A 328 -11.79 3.76 13.06
C VAL A 328 -13.18 4.30 13.41
N GLU A 329 -13.35 5.58 13.72
CA GLU A 329 -14.65 6.19 14.02
C GLU A 329 -15.62 6.09 12.82
N GLN A 330 -15.13 6.33 11.60
CA GLN A 330 -15.92 6.15 10.38
C GLN A 330 -16.35 4.67 10.20
N ALA A 331 -15.47 3.72 10.50
CA ALA A 331 -15.79 2.30 10.44
C ALA A 331 -16.87 1.92 11.47
N LEU A 332 -16.73 2.38 12.71
CA LEU A 332 -17.72 2.15 13.76
C LEU A 332 -19.09 2.75 13.40
N ALA A 333 -19.09 3.99 12.91
CA ALA A 333 -20.31 4.66 12.46
C ALA A 333 -20.99 3.92 11.30
N ALA A 334 -20.21 3.34 10.37
CA ALA A 334 -20.75 2.52 9.28
C ALA A 334 -21.44 1.26 9.79
N ILE A 335 -20.80 0.54 10.72
CA ILE A 335 -21.38 -0.66 11.35
C ILE A 335 -22.68 -0.31 12.09
N MET A 336 -22.70 0.78 12.88
CA MET A 336 -23.87 1.23 13.61
C MET A 336 -25.03 1.60 12.67
N ARG A 337 -24.76 2.33 11.57
CA ARG A 337 -25.79 2.68 10.56
C ARG A 337 -26.39 1.44 9.90
N LYS A 338 -25.58 0.45 9.53
CA LYS A 338 -26.05 -0.82 8.94
C LYS A 338 -26.96 -1.57 9.91
N ALA A 339 -26.58 -1.67 11.19
CA ALA A 339 -27.41 -2.32 12.21
C ALA A 339 -28.75 -1.60 12.44
N ALA A 340 -28.77 -0.27 12.44
CA ALA A 340 -29.99 0.51 12.58
C ALA A 340 -30.93 0.34 11.37
N SER A 341 -30.38 0.35 10.15
CA SER A 341 -31.13 0.14 8.91
C SER A 341 -31.78 -1.25 8.88
N PHE A 342 -31.03 -2.29 9.28
CA PHE A 342 -31.53 -3.65 9.35
C PHE A 342 -32.66 -3.78 10.38
N ALA A 343 -32.49 -3.23 11.58
CA ALA A 343 -33.53 -3.24 12.61
C ALA A 343 -34.82 -2.54 12.15
N ALA A 344 -34.69 -1.39 11.47
CA ALA A 344 -35.81 -0.64 10.92
C ALA A 344 -36.58 -1.40 9.82
N SER A 345 -35.85 -2.18 9.00
CA SER A 345 -36.48 -3.00 7.95
C SER A 345 -37.24 -4.19 8.52
N CYS A 346 -36.76 -4.79 9.60
CA CYS A 346 -37.45 -5.89 10.30
C CYS A 346 -38.68 -5.40 11.13
N ALA A 347 -38.68 -4.12 11.52
CA ALA A 347 -39.78 -3.55 12.31
C ALA A 347 -40.96 -3.03 11.46
N LYS A 348 -40.89 -3.00 10.13
CA LYS A 348 -42.02 -2.66 9.28
C LYS A 348 -43.03 -3.81 9.30
N PRO A 349 -44.30 -3.57 9.75
CA PRO A 349 -45.35 -4.59 9.67
C PRO A 349 -45.56 -4.96 8.19
N GLU A 350 -45.76 -6.26 7.92
CA GLU A 350 -46.28 -6.71 6.63
C GLU A 350 -47.53 -5.86 6.35
N ARG A 351 -47.48 -5.07 5.25
CA ARG A 351 -48.69 -4.42 4.75
C ARG A 351 -49.64 -5.57 4.42
N GLY A 352 -50.65 -5.70 5.27
CA GLY A 352 -51.66 -6.71 5.12
C GLY A 352 -52.13 -6.76 3.69
N ALA A 353 -52.21 -7.94 3.11
CA ALA A 353 -53.02 -8.24 1.98
C ALA A 353 -54.45 -7.83 2.36
N ALA A 354 -54.84 -6.65 1.99
CA ALA A 354 -56.22 -6.23 1.96
C ALA A 354 -56.75 -6.60 0.59
N GLU A 355 -57.74 -7.46 0.63
CA GLU A 355 -58.60 -8.03 -0.39
C GLU A 355 -58.96 -7.12 -1.57
#